data_90c49713da6e9e76ddd62b350f9acbdc
#
_entry.id   90c49713da6e9e76ddd62b350f9acbdc
#
_cell.length_a   1.000
_cell.length_b   1.000
_cell.length_c   1.000
_cell.angle_alpha   90.00
_cell.angle_beta   90.00
_cell.angle_gamma   90.00
#
_symmetry.space_group_name_H-M   'P 1'
#
loop_
_entity.id
_entity.type
_entity.pdbx_description
1 polymer ?
#
loop_
_entity_poly.entity_id
_entity_poly.type
_entity_poly.pdbx_seq_one_letter_code
_entity_poly.pdbx_strand_id
1 'polypeptide(L)'
;VPQVHADITVATGPTEIPRGDAQGKRDITLNNGIFAIAFGVDTAPPWGVARGGILDIAIVRDGKPGFDIASLADFMPNNWSSWPTTYQTITIEKQSPQEVIIKTLRDWGEVSLETRFTIKDQDSRIHMRTRMTNRGKETLNDILSGYVVWPDGGYLFGMPGLHRVRQGAEDKVLAKWSASYDEYWALGLHAPFAEMMAYGGRDRYLPHSLPPGQSLELDAWLQIEAQGNLAAFVNTEV
;
A
#
# COMPACT_ATOMS: atom_id res chain seq x y z
N VAL A 1 -24.31 -16.64 18.24
CA VAL A 1 -23.29 -17.57 17.72
C VAL A 1 -21.96 -16.92 18.01
N PRO A 2 -21.01 -17.56 18.73
CA PRO A 2 -19.69 -16.99 18.91
C PRO A 2 -19.04 -16.84 17.54
N GLN A 3 -18.64 -15.63 17.16
CA GLN A 3 -17.76 -15.42 16.04
C GLN A 3 -16.44 -16.13 16.36
N VAL A 4 -16.11 -17.15 15.61
CA VAL A 4 -14.79 -17.77 15.66
C VAL A 4 -13.87 -16.71 15.03
N HIS A 5 -13.17 -15.96 15.86
CA HIS A 5 -12.08 -15.12 15.41
C HIS A 5 -11.00 -16.04 14.80
N ALA A 6 -10.85 -16.01 13.51
CA ALA A 6 -9.72 -16.64 12.86
C ALA A 6 -8.54 -15.67 12.96
N ASP A 7 -7.49 -16.10 13.65
CA ASP A 7 -6.21 -15.35 13.74
C ASP A 7 -5.70 -14.95 12.35
N ILE A 8 -4.89 -13.91 12.29
CA ILE A 8 -4.19 -13.56 11.03
C ILE A 8 -3.35 -14.75 10.59
N THR A 9 -3.59 -15.22 9.38
CA THR A 9 -2.77 -16.26 8.77
C THR A 9 -1.67 -15.67 7.90
N VAL A 10 -0.50 -16.31 7.91
CA VAL A 10 0.67 -15.94 7.11
C VAL A 10 1.15 -17.18 6.37
N ALA A 11 1.26 -17.11 5.07
CA ALA A 11 1.76 -18.17 4.22
C ALA A 11 2.93 -17.68 3.37
N THR A 12 3.91 -18.55 3.12
CA THR A 12 5.04 -18.27 2.23
C THR A 12 4.96 -19.20 1.03
N GLY A 13 5.12 -18.65 -0.16
CA GLY A 13 5.01 -19.34 -1.44
C GLY A 13 4.04 -18.65 -2.38
N PRO A 14 3.66 -19.32 -3.48
CA PRO A 14 2.65 -18.81 -4.39
C PRO A 14 1.37 -18.45 -3.65
N THR A 15 0.81 -17.28 -3.96
CA THR A 15 -0.41 -16.80 -3.30
C THR A 15 -1.61 -17.69 -3.62
N GLU A 16 -2.48 -17.86 -2.63
CA GLU A 16 -3.80 -18.50 -2.81
C GLU A 16 -4.88 -17.53 -3.30
N ILE A 17 -4.57 -16.23 -3.41
CA ILE A 17 -5.50 -15.23 -3.95
C ILE A 17 -5.77 -15.58 -5.42
N PRO A 18 -7.02 -15.88 -5.80
CA PRO A 18 -7.36 -16.20 -7.19
C PRO A 18 -6.98 -15.05 -8.14
N ARG A 19 -6.26 -15.37 -9.21
CA ARG A 19 -5.69 -14.44 -10.19
C ARG A 19 -4.59 -13.51 -9.64
N GLY A 20 -4.08 -13.78 -8.44
CA GLY A 20 -2.99 -13.01 -7.89
C GLY A 20 -1.67 -13.23 -8.64
N ASP A 21 -0.87 -12.20 -8.70
CA ASP A 21 0.41 -12.16 -9.41
C ASP A 21 1.58 -12.72 -8.57
N ALA A 22 1.48 -12.71 -7.24
CA ALA A 22 2.54 -13.16 -6.33
C ALA A 22 2.69 -14.68 -6.33
N GLN A 23 3.39 -15.22 -7.32
CA GLN A 23 3.59 -16.66 -7.54
C GLN A 23 4.99 -17.15 -7.18
N GLY A 24 5.80 -16.32 -6.54
CA GLY A 24 7.16 -16.65 -6.16
C GLY A 24 7.24 -17.59 -4.96
N LYS A 25 8.34 -18.33 -4.84
CA LYS A 25 8.54 -19.31 -3.76
C LYS A 25 8.64 -18.67 -2.37
N ARG A 26 9.06 -17.40 -2.29
CA ARG A 26 9.21 -16.66 -1.04
C ARG A 26 8.19 -15.53 -0.91
N ASP A 27 7.25 -15.40 -1.82
CA ASP A 27 6.18 -14.41 -1.70
C ASP A 27 5.38 -14.68 -0.44
N ILE A 28 4.83 -13.64 0.16
CA ILE A 28 4.18 -13.70 1.47
C ILE A 28 2.73 -13.29 1.33
N THR A 29 1.82 -14.18 1.67
CA THR A 29 0.37 -13.89 1.70
C THR A 29 -0.12 -13.82 3.14
N LEU A 30 -0.90 -12.77 3.46
CA LEU A 30 -1.57 -12.60 4.74
C LEU A 30 -3.08 -12.55 4.54
N ASN A 31 -3.82 -13.12 5.49
CA ASN A 31 -5.28 -13.01 5.54
C ASN A 31 -5.69 -12.63 6.97
N ASN A 32 -6.36 -11.48 7.12
CA ASN A 32 -6.76 -10.96 8.43
C ASN A 32 -8.27 -11.11 8.71
N GLY A 33 -8.98 -11.84 7.86
CA GLY A 33 -10.42 -12.08 7.99
C GLY A 33 -11.30 -11.06 7.24
N ILE A 34 -10.79 -9.87 6.93
CA ILE A 34 -11.47 -8.83 6.13
C ILE A 34 -10.92 -8.83 4.69
N PHE A 35 -9.61 -8.88 4.57
CA PHE A 35 -8.90 -8.93 3.31
C PHE A 35 -7.74 -9.94 3.35
N ALA A 36 -7.28 -10.33 2.18
CA ALA A 36 -6.00 -10.99 1.97
C ALA A 36 -5.12 -10.12 1.09
N ILE A 37 -3.82 -10.11 1.39
CA ILE A 37 -2.81 -9.38 0.61
C ILE A 37 -1.60 -10.26 0.35
N ALA A 38 -0.92 -10.04 -0.76
CA ALA A 38 0.34 -10.72 -1.05
C ALA A 38 1.46 -9.74 -1.38
N PHE A 39 2.63 -9.97 -0.78
CA PHE A 39 3.86 -9.23 -1.03
C PHE A 39 4.74 -9.97 -2.03
N GLY A 40 5.22 -9.27 -3.06
CA GLY A 40 6.16 -9.80 -4.03
C GLY A 40 7.58 -9.78 -3.52
N VAL A 41 8.07 -10.88 -2.95
CA VAL A 41 9.47 -11.07 -2.55
C VAL A 41 10.29 -11.55 -3.74
N ASP A 42 9.83 -12.60 -4.41
CA ASP A 42 10.43 -13.13 -5.63
C ASP A 42 9.77 -12.58 -6.89
N THR A 43 8.46 -12.32 -6.82
CA THR A 43 7.71 -11.78 -7.95
C THR A 43 8.01 -10.30 -8.12
N ALA A 44 8.37 -9.91 -9.34
CA ALA A 44 8.58 -8.52 -9.69
C ALA A 44 7.23 -7.83 -9.95
N PRO A 45 7.01 -6.63 -9.37
CA PRO A 45 5.87 -5.80 -9.74
C PRO A 45 5.89 -5.43 -11.23
N PRO A 46 4.74 -5.05 -11.81
CA PRO A 46 4.71 -4.52 -13.16
C PRO A 46 5.52 -3.23 -13.29
N TRP A 47 5.80 -2.83 -14.53
CA TRP A 47 6.43 -1.55 -14.91
C TRP A 47 7.83 -1.28 -14.32
N GLY A 48 8.56 -2.31 -13.91
CA GLY A 48 9.92 -2.15 -13.39
C GLY A 48 9.99 -1.56 -11.98
N VAL A 49 8.90 -1.60 -11.23
CA VAL A 49 8.85 -1.17 -9.83
C VAL A 49 9.67 -2.09 -8.94
N ALA A 50 10.17 -1.57 -7.83
CA ALA A 50 10.93 -2.35 -6.86
C ALA A 50 10.10 -3.46 -6.23
N ARG A 51 10.69 -4.63 -6.02
CA ARG A 51 10.06 -5.74 -5.30
C ARG A 51 9.83 -5.37 -3.84
N GLY A 52 8.85 -6.03 -3.21
CA GLY A 52 8.58 -5.95 -1.79
C GLY A 52 7.32 -5.18 -1.40
N GLY A 53 6.62 -4.59 -2.36
CA GLY A 53 5.31 -4.02 -2.15
C GLY A 53 4.19 -5.07 -2.17
N ILE A 54 2.99 -4.62 -1.84
CA ILE A 54 1.77 -5.41 -2.00
C ILE A 54 1.47 -5.49 -3.49
N LEU A 55 1.37 -6.72 -4.03
CA LEU A 55 1.00 -6.98 -5.42
C LEU A 55 -0.46 -7.33 -5.57
N ASP A 56 -0.99 -8.13 -4.64
CA ASP A 56 -2.35 -8.62 -4.73
C ASP A 56 -3.14 -8.19 -3.50
N ILE A 57 -4.38 -7.83 -3.70
CA ILE A 57 -5.36 -7.51 -2.65
C ILE A 57 -6.67 -8.21 -3.00
N ALA A 58 -7.26 -8.90 -2.04
CA ALA A 58 -8.56 -9.54 -2.22
C ALA A 58 -9.46 -9.32 -0.99
N ILE A 59 -10.74 -9.18 -1.23
CA ILE A 59 -11.74 -9.19 -0.16
C ILE A 59 -11.92 -10.62 0.34
N VAL A 60 -11.95 -10.81 1.64
CA VAL A 60 -12.24 -12.10 2.26
C VAL A 60 -13.73 -12.23 2.56
N ARG A 61 -14.33 -13.34 2.13
CA ARG A 61 -15.71 -13.71 2.44
C ARG A 61 -15.76 -15.16 2.87
N ASP A 62 -16.41 -15.42 3.99
CA ASP A 62 -16.49 -16.78 4.57
C ASP A 62 -15.08 -17.41 4.74
N GLY A 63 -14.10 -16.60 5.16
CA GLY A 63 -12.71 -17.01 5.40
C GLY A 63 -11.88 -17.25 4.13
N LYS A 64 -12.42 -17.02 2.94
CA LYS A 64 -11.72 -17.26 1.66
C LYS A 64 -11.48 -15.95 0.91
N PRO A 65 -10.28 -15.76 0.32
CA PRO A 65 -10.01 -14.64 -0.54
C PRO A 65 -10.81 -14.72 -1.84
N GLY A 66 -11.36 -13.59 -2.26
CA GLY A 66 -11.91 -13.38 -3.59
C GLY A 66 -10.82 -13.18 -4.64
N PHE A 67 -11.22 -12.75 -5.83
CA PHE A 67 -10.26 -12.40 -6.88
C PHE A 67 -9.41 -11.20 -6.48
N ASP A 68 -8.20 -11.16 -7.03
CA ASP A 68 -7.33 -10.01 -6.94
C ASP A 68 -7.97 -8.76 -7.56
N ILE A 69 -7.79 -7.63 -6.87
CA ILE A 69 -8.35 -6.32 -7.24
C ILE A 69 -7.29 -5.23 -7.40
N ALA A 70 -6.02 -5.54 -7.23
CA ALA A 70 -4.95 -4.55 -7.25
C ALA A 70 -3.67 -5.08 -7.89
N SER A 71 -3.02 -4.21 -8.64
CA SER A 71 -1.71 -4.51 -9.24
C SER A 71 -0.54 -4.04 -8.37
N LEU A 72 -0.75 -3.08 -7.48
CA LEU A 72 0.31 -2.52 -6.62
C LEU A 72 -0.25 -1.63 -5.51
N ALA A 73 0.31 -1.78 -4.30
CA ALA A 73 0.25 -0.78 -3.24
C ALA A 73 1.61 -0.73 -2.52
N ASP A 74 2.29 0.43 -2.59
CA ASP A 74 3.63 0.56 -2.02
C ASP A 74 4.03 2.02 -1.81
N PHE A 75 5.14 2.24 -1.09
CA PHE A 75 5.87 3.49 -1.09
C PHE A 75 6.67 3.62 -2.39
N MET A 76 6.46 4.71 -3.11
CA MET A 76 7.07 4.97 -4.40
C MET A 76 7.74 6.34 -4.42
N PRO A 77 9.04 6.43 -4.18
CA PRO A 77 9.73 7.71 -4.24
C PRO A 77 9.88 8.21 -5.67
N ASN A 78 10.09 9.51 -5.80
CA ASN A 78 10.42 10.21 -7.04
C ASN A 78 9.42 10.00 -8.18
N ASN A 79 8.14 9.89 -7.86
CA ASN A 79 7.05 9.86 -8.84
C ASN A 79 7.32 8.85 -9.97
N TRP A 80 7.48 7.56 -9.62
CA TRP A 80 7.76 6.49 -10.58
C TRP A 80 9.12 6.57 -11.27
N SER A 81 10.06 7.33 -10.73
CA SER A 81 11.42 7.30 -11.25
C SER A 81 12.08 5.93 -11.01
N SER A 82 13.11 5.64 -11.79
CA SER A 82 13.88 4.40 -11.62
C SER A 82 14.65 4.32 -10.30
N TRP A 83 14.64 5.34 -9.49
CA TRP A 83 15.32 5.39 -8.20
C TRP A 83 14.31 5.25 -7.06
N PRO A 84 14.52 4.34 -6.16
CA PRO A 84 15.38 3.16 -6.16
C PRO A 84 14.63 1.91 -6.68
N THR A 85 15.35 1.02 -7.36
CA THR A 85 14.75 -0.02 -8.20
C THR A 85 14.56 -1.39 -7.54
N THR A 86 15.18 -1.66 -6.39
CA THR A 86 15.11 -2.98 -5.75
C THR A 86 15.02 -2.91 -4.24
N TYR A 87 14.20 -3.78 -3.63
CA TYR A 87 14.30 -4.06 -2.20
C TYR A 87 15.51 -4.95 -1.94
N GLN A 88 16.21 -4.65 -0.86
CA GLN A 88 17.32 -5.48 -0.40
C GLN A 88 16.83 -6.56 0.56
N THR A 89 15.90 -6.21 1.45
CA THR A 89 15.34 -7.16 2.41
C THR A 89 13.84 -6.94 2.61
N ILE A 90 13.13 -8.05 2.79
CA ILE A 90 11.74 -8.10 3.21
C ILE A 90 11.65 -9.11 4.33
N THR A 91 11.15 -8.70 5.48
CA THR A 91 11.09 -9.54 6.68
C THR A 91 9.76 -9.42 7.39
N ILE A 92 9.32 -10.49 8.02
CA ILE A 92 8.25 -10.47 9.00
C ILE A 92 8.89 -10.03 10.32
N GLU A 93 8.71 -8.75 10.69
CA GLU A 93 9.29 -8.16 11.89
C GLU A 93 8.53 -8.58 13.16
N LYS A 94 7.22 -8.76 13.03
CA LYS A 94 6.34 -9.22 14.08
C LYS A 94 5.28 -10.14 13.51
N GLN A 95 4.99 -11.21 14.23
CA GLN A 95 3.87 -12.11 13.91
C GLN A 95 3.19 -12.55 15.20
N SER A 96 1.93 -12.19 15.34
CA SER A 96 1.03 -12.66 16.39
C SER A 96 -0.37 -12.88 15.80
N PRO A 97 -1.27 -13.55 16.52
CA PRO A 97 -2.66 -13.69 16.07
C PRO A 97 -3.37 -12.38 15.78
N GLN A 98 -3.01 -11.31 16.49
CA GLN A 98 -3.68 -10.02 16.42
C GLN A 98 -2.99 -8.99 15.51
N GLU A 99 -1.69 -9.19 15.21
CA GLU A 99 -0.92 -8.21 14.45
C GLU A 99 0.26 -8.83 13.74
N VAL A 100 0.43 -8.48 12.48
CA VAL A 100 1.62 -8.81 11.68
C VAL A 100 2.24 -7.51 11.17
N ILE A 101 3.57 -7.42 11.23
CA ILE A 101 4.34 -6.31 10.67
C ILE A 101 5.31 -6.87 9.64
N ILE A 102 5.15 -6.45 8.40
CA ILE A 102 6.10 -6.68 7.31
C ILE A 102 6.99 -5.45 7.20
N LYS A 103 8.30 -5.66 7.24
CA LYS A 103 9.29 -4.61 7.05
C LYS A 103 10.05 -4.82 5.75
N THR A 104 10.15 -3.75 4.97
CA THR A 104 11.01 -3.69 3.78
C THR A 104 12.12 -2.69 4.00
N LEU A 105 13.32 -3.00 3.53
CA LEU A 105 14.48 -2.13 3.61
C LEU A 105 15.17 -2.03 2.26
N ARG A 106 15.37 -0.81 1.81
CA ARG A 106 16.22 -0.43 0.67
C ARG A 106 17.37 0.39 1.20
N ASP A 107 18.58 -0.14 1.08
CA ASP A 107 19.78 0.53 1.57
C ASP A 107 20.77 0.70 0.42
N TRP A 108 21.02 1.96 0.04
CA TRP A 108 21.98 2.34 -1.00
C TRP A 108 23.26 2.98 -0.45
N GLY A 109 23.60 2.71 0.80
CA GLY A 109 24.74 3.32 1.46
C GLY A 109 24.43 4.76 1.91
N GLU A 110 24.21 5.68 1.00
CA GLU A 110 23.93 7.08 1.35
C GLU A 110 22.47 7.33 1.70
N VAL A 111 21.55 6.49 1.25
CA VAL A 111 20.12 6.61 1.55
C VAL A 111 19.59 5.29 2.06
N SER A 112 18.88 5.32 3.17
CA SER A 112 18.12 4.20 3.72
C SER A 112 16.64 4.51 3.64
N LEU A 113 15.86 3.56 3.12
CA LEU A 113 14.41 3.63 3.03
C LEU A 113 13.80 2.40 3.69
N GLU A 114 13.11 2.59 4.79
CA GLU A 114 12.46 1.54 5.55
C GLU A 114 10.95 1.75 5.58
N THR A 115 10.19 0.74 5.16
CA THR A 115 8.72 0.79 5.22
C THR A 115 8.22 -0.37 6.08
N ARG A 116 7.32 -0.06 7.01
CA ARG A 116 6.55 -1.03 7.79
C ARG A 116 5.11 -1.03 7.36
N PHE A 117 4.60 -2.21 7.08
CA PHE A 117 3.19 -2.47 6.82
C PHE A 117 2.64 -3.19 8.05
N THR A 118 1.77 -2.54 8.79
CA THR A 118 1.14 -3.10 10.00
C THR A 118 -0.28 -3.53 9.67
N ILE A 119 -0.54 -4.83 9.80
CA ILE A 119 -1.82 -5.48 9.56
C ILE A 119 -2.36 -5.97 10.89
N LYS A 120 -3.59 -5.60 11.22
CA LYS A 120 -4.27 -6.06 12.43
C LYS A 120 -5.43 -6.98 12.10
N ASP A 121 -5.69 -7.90 13.01
CA ASP A 121 -6.84 -8.80 12.90
C ASP A 121 -8.14 -8.02 12.80
N GLN A 122 -9.01 -8.38 11.85
CA GLN A 122 -10.33 -7.77 11.61
C GLN A 122 -10.33 -6.24 11.43
N ASP A 123 -9.19 -5.60 11.18
CA ASP A 123 -9.12 -4.18 10.78
C ASP A 123 -9.15 -4.09 9.25
N SER A 124 -9.96 -3.20 8.72
CA SER A 124 -10.02 -2.95 7.26
C SER A 124 -8.85 -2.11 6.75
N ARG A 125 -7.93 -1.71 7.60
CA ARG A 125 -6.82 -0.80 7.27
C ARG A 125 -5.47 -1.45 7.45
N ILE A 126 -4.55 -1.10 6.57
CA ILE A 126 -3.11 -1.35 6.68
C ILE A 126 -2.44 -0.02 6.99
N HIS A 127 -1.76 0.07 8.12
CA HIS A 127 -0.92 1.22 8.42
C HIS A 127 0.44 1.05 7.73
N MET A 128 0.80 2.02 6.91
CA MET A 128 2.08 2.07 6.21
C MET A 128 2.90 3.23 6.75
N ARG A 129 4.03 2.92 7.36
CA ARG A 129 4.99 3.93 7.85
C ARG A 129 6.31 3.78 7.14
N THR A 130 6.77 4.85 6.51
CA THR A 130 8.06 4.88 5.83
C THR A 130 8.99 5.89 6.48
N ARG A 131 10.23 5.45 6.74
CA ARG A 131 11.32 6.31 7.17
C ARG A 131 12.40 6.35 6.10
N MET A 132 12.67 7.54 5.58
CA MET A 132 13.79 7.83 4.69
C MET A 132 14.88 8.54 5.47
N THR A 133 16.12 8.08 5.37
CA THR A 133 17.27 8.66 6.06
C THR A 133 18.37 8.98 5.04
N ASN A 134 18.81 10.25 5.03
CA ASN A 134 19.99 10.65 4.27
C ASN A 134 21.24 10.45 5.13
N ARG A 135 22.06 9.47 4.78
CA ARG A 135 23.36 9.17 5.42
C ARG A 135 24.53 9.72 4.63
N GLY A 136 24.26 10.34 3.49
CA GLY A 136 25.26 10.95 2.64
C GLY A 136 25.74 12.31 3.16
N LYS A 137 26.61 12.93 2.40
CA LYS A 137 27.20 14.24 2.75
C LYS A 137 26.48 15.41 2.08
N GLU A 138 25.68 15.15 1.07
CA GLU A 138 24.95 16.13 0.29
C GLU A 138 23.47 16.13 0.64
N THR A 139 22.82 17.28 0.49
CA THR A 139 21.37 17.38 0.60
C THR A 139 20.71 16.71 -0.59
N LEU A 140 19.74 15.84 -0.35
CA LEU A 140 18.87 15.31 -1.38
C LEU A 140 17.80 16.37 -1.68
N ASN A 141 17.82 16.92 -2.88
CA ASN A 141 16.90 17.97 -3.30
C ASN A 141 15.81 17.40 -4.23
N ASP A 142 14.68 18.11 -4.25
CA ASP A 142 13.58 17.85 -5.19
C ASP A 142 13.06 16.41 -5.14
N ILE A 143 12.98 15.83 -3.94
CA ILE A 143 12.44 14.48 -3.75
C ILE A 143 10.91 14.55 -3.70
N LEU A 144 10.26 13.60 -4.36
CA LEU A 144 8.85 13.28 -4.18
C LEU A 144 8.75 11.99 -3.37
N SER A 145 8.23 12.05 -2.16
CA SER A 145 8.04 10.87 -1.30
C SER A 145 6.57 10.62 -1.03
N GLY A 146 6.12 9.39 -1.27
CA GLY A 146 4.72 9.07 -1.09
C GLY A 146 4.33 7.65 -1.44
N TYR A 147 3.04 7.42 -1.49
CA TYR A 147 2.45 6.11 -1.70
C TYR A 147 1.59 6.08 -2.95
N VAL A 148 1.57 4.91 -3.56
CA VAL A 148 0.74 4.59 -4.72
C VAL A 148 -0.22 3.46 -4.36
N VAL A 149 -1.42 3.50 -4.95
CA VAL A 149 -2.39 2.41 -4.92
C VAL A 149 -2.95 2.27 -6.32
N TRP A 150 -2.62 1.16 -6.96
CA TRP A 150 -3.05 0.87 -8.32
C TRP A 150 -3.97 -0.34 -8.33
N PRO A 151 -5.28 -0.11 -8.41
CA PRO A 151 -6.25 -1.18 -8.59
C PRO A 151 -6.19 -1.73 -10.00
N ASP A 152 -6.70 -2.92 -10.17
CA ASP A 152 -6.98 -3.48 -11.48
C ASP A 152 -8.07 -2.70 -12.22
N GLY A 153 -8.19 -2.87 -13.52
CA GLY A 153 -9.09 -2.09 -14.35
C GLY A 153 -10.58 -2.28 -13.99
N GLY A 154 -11.43 -1.37 -14.51
CA GLY A 154 -12.89 -1.48 -14.38
C GLY A 154 -13.49 -0.85 -13.13
N TYR A 155 -12.81 0.09 -12.50
CA TYR A 155 -13.27 0.77 -11.29
C TYR A 155 -13.76 2.21 -11.54
N LEU A 156 -14.49 2.73 -10.56
CA LEU A 156 -14.79 4.15 -10.40
C LEU A 156 -13.82 4.75 -9.38
N PHE A 157 -13.63 6.06 -9.45
CA PHE A 157 -12.77 6.80 -8.53
C PHE A 157 -13.58 7.83 -7.75
N GLY A 158 -13.20 8.06 -6.49
CA GLY A 158 -13.80 9.08 -5.63
C GLY A 158 -12.81 9.64 -4.63
N MET A 159 -13.07 10.89 -4.24
CA MET A 159 -12.39 11.64 -3.19
C MET A 159 -13.39 12.63 -2.58
N PRO A 160 -13.08 13.35 -1.50
CA PRO A 160 -13.96 14.37 -0.97
C PRO A 160 -14.43 15.36 -2.05
N GLY A 161 -15.77 15.48 -2.23
CA GLY A 161 -16.37 16.35 -3.21
C GLY A 161 -16.42 15.83 -4.65
N LEU A 162 -15.79 14.70 -4.95
CA LEU A 162 -15.76 14.08 -6.27
C LEU A 162 -16.00 12.58 -6.18
N HIS A 163 -16.90 12.05 -6.98
CA HIS A 163 -17.19 10.61 -7.03
C HIS A 163 -17.72 10.21 -8.41
N ARG A 164 -17.71 8.89 -8.68
CA ARG A 164 -18.14 8.28 -9.94
C ARG A 164 -17.36 8.72 -11.18
N VAL A 165 -16.08 9.00 -11.02
CA VAL A 165 -15.19 9.30 -12.13
C VAL A 165 -14.53 8.02 -12.60
N ARG A 166 -14.38 7.84 -13.90
CA ARG A 166 -13.70 6.66 -14.45
C ARG A 166 -12.18 6.77 -14.26
N GLN A 167 -11.58 5.72 -13.69
CA GLN A 167 -10.12 5.50 -13.67
C GLN A 167 -9.27 6.61 -13.05
N GLY A 168 -9.84 7.37 -12.15
CA GLY A 168 -9.17 8.48 -11.50
C GLY A 168 -9.59 9.84 -12.10
N ALA A 169 -9.17 10.89 -11.43
CA ALA A 169 -9.41 12.26 -11.85
C ALA A 169 -8.10 13.03 -11.80
N GLU A 170 -7.82 13.76 -12.86
CA GLU A 170 -6.75 14.77 -12.87
C GLU A 170 -7.25 16.04 -12.18
N ASP A 171 -7.85 15.89 -11.02
CA ASP A 171 -8.34 17.04 -10.30
C ASP A 171 -7.20 17.70 -9.53
N LYS A 172 -7.19 19.02 -9.53
CA LYS A 172 -6.17 19.83 -8.87
C LYS A 172 -6.46 20.05 -7.39
N VAL A 173 -7.59 19.53 -6.91
CA VAL A 173 -7.97 19.68 -5.50
C VAL A 173 -7.31 18.60 -4.68
N LEU A 174 -6.34 18.99 -3.88
CA LEU A 174 -5.70 18.09 -2.93
C LEU A 174 -6.70 17.59 -1.90
N ALA A 175 -6.86 16.29 -1.82
CA ALA A 175 -7.68 15.62 -0.81
C ALA A 175 -6.82 14.72 0.08
N LYS A 176 -7.21 14.59 1.34
CA LYS A 176 -6.50 13.75 2.32
C LYS A 176 -6.64 12.25 2.03
N TRP A 177 -7.69 11.86 1.33
CA TRP A 177 -7.91 10.49 0.88
C TRP A 177 -8.47 10.44 -0.54
N SER A 178 -8.28 9.32 -1.18
CA SER A 178 -8.96 8.93 -2.43
C SER A 178 -9.19 7.44 -2.43
N ALA A 179 -10.19 7.00 -3.16
CA ALA A 179 -10.53 5.59 -3.28
C ALA A 179 -10.90 5.23 -4.72
N SER A 180 -10.51 4.02 -5.10
CA SER A 180 -11.03 3.31 -6.26
C SER A 180 -12.05 2.30 -5.77
N TYR A 181 -13.16 2.13 -6.48
CA TYR A 181 -14.24 1.25 -6.05
C TYR A 181 -15.07 0.72 -7.21
N ASP A 182 -15.71 -0.38 -6.99
CA ASP A 182 -16.79 -0.90 -7.81
C ASP A 182 -18.03 -1.25 -6.94
N GLU A 183 -18.86 -2.14 -7.39
CA GLU A 183 -20.04 -2.57 -6.64
C GLU A 183 -19.69 -3.45 -5.42
N TYR A 184 -18.55 -4.15 -5.46
CA TYR A 184 -18.21 -5.23 -4.52
C TYR A 184 -17.02 -4.91 -3.62
N TRP A 185 -16.25 -3.89 -3.93
CA TRP A 185 -15.06 -3.51 -3.17
C TRP A 185 -14.79 -2.00 -3.25
N ALA A 186 -14.07 -1.51 -2.26
CA ALA A 186 -13.44 -0.19 -2.30
C ALA A 186 -12.03 -0.27 -1.72
N LEU A 187 -11.10 0.39 -2.38
CA LEU A 187 -9.68 0.42 -2.06
C LEU A 187 -9.21 1.88 -2.03
N GLY A 188 -8.83 2.37 -0.86
CA GLY A 188 -8.51 3.77 -0.70
C GLY A 188 -7.26 4.04 0.11
N LEU A 189 -6.67 5.19 -0.14
CA LEU A 189 -5.46 5.66 0.50
C LEU A 189 -5.75 6.95 1.28
N HIS A 190 -5.47 6.91 2.58
CA HIS A 190 -5.41 8.07 3.45
C HIS A 190 -3.95 8.50 3.59
N ALA A 191 -3.63 9.71 3.16
CA ALA A 191 -2.28 10.25 3.18
C ALA A 191 -2.31 11.73 3.62
N PRO A 192 -2.46 12.00 4.94
CA PRO A 192 -2.64 13.36 5.45
C PRO A 192 -1.43 14.25 5.24
N PHE A 193 -0.24 13.68 5.03
CA PHE A 193 1.00 14.40 4.74
C PHE A 193 1.05 14.98 3.32
N ALA A 194 0.23 14.47 2.39
CA ALA A 194 0.39 14.75 0.97
C ALA A 194 0.13 16.21 0.61
N GLU A 195 0.99 16.77 -0.21
CA GLU A 195 0.88 18.11 -0.81
C GLU A 195 0.71 18.05 -2.32
N MET A 196 0.83 16.86 -2.92
CA MET A 196 0.72 16.65 -4.36
C MET A 196 0.02 15.34 -4.67
N MET A 197 -0.73 15.32 -5.75
CA MET A 197 -1.35 14.13 -6.33
C MET A 197 -0.80 13.89 -7.74
N ALA A 198 -0.72 12.63 -8.14
CA ALA A 198 -0.35 12.23 -9.48
C ALA A 198 -1.19 11.03 -9.96
N TYR A 199 -1.08 10.71 -11.24
CA TYR A 199 -1.76 9.59 -11.89
C TYR A 199 -3.26 9.51 -11.58
N GLY A 200 -3.96 10.61 -11.89
CA GLY A 200 -5.40 10.70 -11.69
C GLY A 200 -5.83 10.72 -10.21
N GLY A 201 -4.99 11.21 -9.32
CA GLY A 201 -5.28 11.32 -7.89
C GLY A 201 -5.08 10.05 -7.07
N ARG A 202 -4.56 8.98 -7.66
CA ARG A 202 -4.28 7.72 -6.95
C ARG A 202 -2.99 7.77 -6.14
N ASP A 203 -1.99 8.50 -6.62
CA ASP A 203 -0.72 8.67 -5.95
C ASP A 203 -0.71 9.91 -5.07
N ARG A 204 -0.07 9.81 -3.92
CA ARG A 204 0.00 10.85 -2.90
C ARG A 204 1.44 11.13 -2.55
N TYR A 205 1.90 12.36 -2.75
CA TYR A 205 3.29 12.77 -2.58
C TYR A 205 3.48 13.99 -1.71
N LEU A 206 4.64 14.03 -1.03
CA LEU A 206 5.23 15.18 -0.39
C LEU A 206 6.48 15.60 -1.17
N PRO A 207 6.50 16.77 -1.82
CA PRO A 207 7.73 17.37 -2.33
C PRO A 207 8.59 17.86 -1.16
N HIS A 208 9.86 17.46 -1.12
CA HIS A 208 10.75 17.86 -0.04
C HIS A 208 12.22 17.78 -0.42
N SER A 209 13.07 18.34 0.44
CA SER A 209 14.51 18.10 0.47
C SER A 209 14.88 17.41 1.78
N LEU A 210 15.98 16.64 1.78
CA LEU A 210 16.44 15.92 2.96
C LEU A 210 17.93 16.19 3.17
N PRO A 211 18.30 17.06 4.14
CA PRO A 211 19.69 17.35 4.48
C PRO A 211 20.46 16.13 5.00
N PRO A 212 21.81 16.16 4.96
CA PRO A 212 22.65 15.12 5.52
C PRO A 212 22.32 14.80 6.98
N GLY A 213 22.27 13.53 7.31
CA GLY A 213 21.99 13.03 8.66
C GLY A 213 20.54 13.14 9.12
N GLN A 214 19.66 13.70 8.30
CA GLN A 214 18.25 13.83 8.65
C GLN A 214 17.41 12.66 8.15
N SER A 215 16.28 12.46 8.82
CA SER A 215 15.25 11.49 8.43
C SER A 215 13.90 12.17 8.27
N LEU A 216 13.10 11.65 7.34
CA LEU A 216 11.70 11.97 7.15
C LEU A 216 10.87 10.71 7.44
N GLU A 217 9.79 10.87 8.19
CA GLU A 217 8.80 9.81 8.40
C GLU A 217 7.46 10.21 7.79
N LEU A 218 6.83 9.28 7.09
CA LEU A 218 5.52 9.43 6.47
C LEU A 218 4.62 8.28 6.89
N ASP A 219 3.40 8.64 7.28
CA ASP A 219 2.35 7.69 7.61
C ASP A 219 1.21 7.77 6.61
N ALA A 220 0.73 6.62 6.16
CA ALA A 220 -0.46 6.47 5.35
C ALA A 220 -1.24 5.23 5.78
N TRP A 221 -2.52 5.17 5.41
CA TRP A 221 -3.39 4.01 5.67
C TRP A 221 -4.06 3.59 4.37
N LEU A 222 -3.85 2.33 4.02
CA LEU A 222 -4.59 1.68 2.94
C LEU A 222 -5.83 1.05 3.55
N GLN A 223 -7.01 1.51 3.14
CA GLN A 223 -8.30 1.00 3.59
C GLN A 223 -8.93 0.12 2.53
N ILE A 224 -9.39 -1.05 2.94
CA ILE A 224 -9.94 -2.09 2.06
C ILE A 224 -11.33 -2.44 2.57
N GLU A 225 -12.36 -2.18 1.76
CA GLU A 225 -13.74 -2.39 2.12
C GLU A 225 -14.42 -3.42 1.20
N ALA A 226 -15.26 -4.26 1.80
CA ALA A 226 -15.97 -5.32 1.09
C ALA A 226 -17.19 -4.85 0.29
N GLN A 227 -17.40 -3.56 0.21
CA GLN A 227 -18.49 -2.93 -0.54
C GLN A 227 -17.98 -1.64 -1.19
N GLY A 228 -18.55 -1.28 -2.33
CA GLY A 228 -18.26 -0.02 -3.04
C GLY A 228 -18.85 1.21 -2.35
N ASN A 229 -18.61 1.36 -1.06
CA ASN A 229 -19.18 2.40 -0.22
C ASN A 229 -18.13 3.41 0.23
N LEU A 230 -18.13 4.59 -0.37
CA LEU A 230 -17.21 5.68 0.00
C LEU A 230 -17.49 6.29 1.37
N ALA A 231 -18.67 6.08 1.97
CA ALA A 231 -18.97 6.59 3.31
C ALA A 231 -18.01 6.02 4.38
N ALA A 232 -17.52 4.81 4.20
CA ALA A 232 -16.53 4.21 5.09
C ALA A 232 -15.24 5.03 5.16
N PHE A 233 -14.83 5.67 4.05
CA PHE A 233 -13.63 6.51 4.01
C PHE A 233 -13.84 7.88 4.64
N VAL A 234 -15.04 8.45 4.51
CA VAL A 234 -15.37 9.75 5.13
C VAL A 234 -15.37 9.66 6.63
N ASN A 235 -15.80 8.53 7.19
CA ASN A 235 -15.94 8.32 8.62
C ASN A 235 -14.68 7.74 9.29
N THR A 236 -13.63 7.49 8.53
CA THR A 236 -12.35 6.98 9.07
C THR A 236 -11.50 8.14 9.59
N GLU A 237 -11.16 8.11 10.86
CA GLU A 237 -10.16 8.98 11.48
C GLU A 237 -8.77 8.34 11.34
N VAL A 238 -7.79 9.11 10.84
CA VAL A 238 -6.39 8.72 10.66
C VAL A 238 -5.44 9.81 11.16
#